data_b3221069f14c09d2c2c8dc1c20ed0287
#
_entry.id   b3221069f14c09d2c2c8dc1c20ed0287
#
_cell.length_a   1.000
_cell.length_b   1.000
_cell.length_c   1.000
_cell.angle_alpha   90.00
_cell.angle_beta   90.00
_cell.angle_gamma   90.00
#
_symmetry.space_group_name_H-M   'P 1'
#
loop_
_entity.id
_entity.type
_entity.pdbx_description
1 polymer ?
#
loop_
_entity_poly.entity_id
_entity_poly.type
_entity_poly.pdbx_seq_one_letter_code
_entity_poly.pdbx_strand_id
1 'polypeptide(L)'
;MSVLAIDVGTTMIKSVVFDDQGNELAVSRLATEVRRRHPGWAEQDMDTVWNAVVYTVRNALSEVTDPVWLVTFTAQGDGAWLVDAAGRPTGPAILWSDGRAGDILTRWEREGVLADAFRRNGSLTCSGMPNALFSWLGSHDPRRLARSAASLTAAGWLFLRLTGVTAMDESDASAPFLDHATGDYDPEIIALFGLTAYARLLPTVLGEQERISEITSEAAAQLGLPAGLPVVMAPYDIASTARGAGVVNPGQACSILGTTLCTEIVRKDVDTSGEPSGINIAYRGRERVLRAFPTLNGAEVLNWAARTLHFEGPPQLADSAFTDSVPGARGLMFLPYLSPAGERAPFLDPRARGSFWGLSLEHTRADLARAVFDGLSLVLRDSLVASRTAVTELRLCGGGANSAEWCSLIADATGVPTARSGDTELGAKGAFLTGLVLSGAESSMHSAAAKYVRMRTSWEPDPERSAYYADLYEQFLTWRTLARDAGWTAAATPLPASLPAPLPAPRTAPQQGAHRA
;
A
#
# COMPACT_ATOMS: atom_id res chain seq x y z
N MET A 1 -26.64 18.84 3.34
CA MET A 1 -26.72 17.42 2.90
C MET A 1 -25.32 16.86 2.92
N SER A 2 -25.15 15.62 3.36
CA SER A 2 -23.83 15.02 3.56
C SER A 2 -23.58 13.82 2.65
N VAL A 3 -22.30 13.46 2.50
CA VAL A 3 -21.83 12.27 1.75
C VAL A 3 -21.20 11.31 2.75
N LEU A 4 -21.63 10.05 2.71
CA LEU A 4 -20.99 8.97 3.47
C LEU A 4 -19.90 8.33 2.60
N ALA A 5 -18.67 8.36 3.08
CA ALA A 5 -17.54 7.68 2.46
C ALA A 5 -17.04 6.54 3.36
N ILE A 6 -16.87 5.34 2.79
CA ILE A 6 -16.41 4.13 3.49
C ILE A 6 -15.05 3.74 2.94
N ASP A 7 -14.06 3.50 3.82
CA ASP A 7 -12.73 3.00 3.48
C ASP A 7 -12.52 1.64 4.16
N VAL A 8 -12.51 0.57 3.36
CA VAL A 8 -12.37 -0.82 3.84
C VAL A 8 -10.92 -1.27 3.69
N GLY A 9 -10.08 -0.81 4.60
CA GLY A 9 -8.68 -1.23 4.66
C GLY A 9 -8.47 -2.60 5.30
N THR A 10 -7.28 -3.14 5.16
CA THR A 10 -6.90 -4.48 5.66
C THR A 10 -6.97 -4.57 7.19
N THR A 11 -6.52 -3.54 7.89
CA THR A 11 -6.41 -3.54 9.37
C THR A 11 -7.43 -2.65 10.05
N MET A 12 -8.08 -1.77 9.29
CA MET A 12 -9.01 -0.77 9.81
C MET A 12 -10.09 -0.48 8.78
N ILE A 13 -11.34 -0.54 9.19
CA ILE A 13 -12.47 -0.02 8.41
C ILE A 13 -12.84 1.35 8.99
N LYS A 14 -13.10 2.30 8.09
CA LYS A 14 -13.44 3.68 8.45
C LYS A 14 -14.69 4.09 7.70
N SER A 15 -15.55 4.82 8.38
CA SER A 15 -16.70 5.49 7.77
C SER A 15 -16.64 6.97 8.15
N VAL A 16 -16.66 7.82 7.15
CA VAL A 16 -16.53 9.27 7.27
C VAL A 16 -17.74 9.93 6.65
N VAL A 17 -18.36 10.86 7.38
CA VAL A 17 -19.43 11.70 6.86
C VAL A 17 -18.83 13.07 6.54
N PHE A 18 -18.94 13.48 5.28
CA PHE A 18 -18.47 14.77 4.80
C PHE A 18 -19.64 15.73 4.58
N ASP A 19 -19.44 17.02 4.91
CA ASP A 19 -20.35 18.10 4.54
C ASP A 19 -20.20 18.50 3.06
N ASP A 20 -20.97 19.50 2.63
CA ASP A 20 -20.92 20.06 1.28
C ASP A 20 -19.68 20.93 1.00
N GLN A 21 -18.86 21.21 2.02
CA GLN A 21 -17.55 21.86 1.91
C GLN A 21 -16.38 20.85 1.95
N GLY A 22 -16.70 19.55 2.10
CA GLY A 22 -15.74 18.47 2.19
C GLY A 22 -15.03 18.38 3.54
N ASN A 23 -15.58 18.95 4.60
CA ASN A 23 -15.05 18.77 5.96
C ASN A 23 -15.58 17.46 6.55
N GLU A 24 -14.73 16.78 7.34
CA GLU A 24 -15.09 15.58 8.09
C GLU A 24 -16.03 15.97 9.27
N LEU A 25 -17.33 15.63 9.18
CA LEU A 25 -18.31 15.87 10.25
C LEU A 25 -18.26 14.79 11.33
N ALA A 26 -18.08 13.53 10.92
CA ALA A 26 -17.98 12.40 11.82
C ALA A 26 -17.05 11.35 11.23
N VAL A 27 -16.29 10.68 12.08
CA VAL A 27 -15.37 9.60 11.70
C VAL A 27 -15.49 8.44 12.66
N SER A 28 -15.90 7.28 12.16
CA SER A 28 -15.93 6.04 12.92
C SER A 28 -14.89 5.06 12.38
N ARG A 29 -14.17 4.40 13.28
CA ARG A 29 -13.10 3.44 12.94
C ARG A 29 -13.28 2.15 13.72
N LEU A 30 -13.03 1.02 13.05
CA LEU A 30 -13.01 -0.29 13.69
C LEU A 30 -11.85 -1.12 13.14
N ALA A 31 -11.01 -1.64 14.03
CA ALA A 31 -9.95 -2.55 13.64
C ALA A 31 -10.54 -3.89 13.16
N THR A 32 -9.92 -4.47 12.13
CA THR A 32 -10.29 -5.76 11.57
C THR A 32 -9.26 -6.83 11.89
N GLU A 33 -9.69 -8.07 11.98
CA GLU A 33 -8.82 -9.21 12.21
C GLU A 33 -8.30 -9.79 10.90
N VAL A 34 -6.97 -9.94 10.79
CA VAL A 34 -6.33 -10.74 9.74
C VAL A 34 -5.95 -12.10 10.36
N ARG A 35 -6.57 -13.18 9.89
CA ARG A 35 -6.30 -14.55 10.35
C ARG A 35 -5.08 -15.12 9.66
N ARG A 36 -4.09 -15.55 10.43
CA ARG A 36 -2.84 -16.15 9.96
C ARG A 36 -2.72 -17.60 10.45
N ARG A 37 -3.54 -18.49 9.88
CA ARG A 37 -3.62 -19.91 10.30
C ARG A 37 -2.36 -20.71 9.99
N HIS A 38 -1.61 -20.30 8.99
CA HIS A 38 -0.34 -20.91 8.59
C HIS A 38 0.69 -19.81 8.33
N PRO A 39 2.00 -20.11 8.44
CA PRO A 39 3.04 -19.15 8.07
C PRO A 39 2.83 -18.61 6.66
N GLY A 40 2.85 -17.29 6.51
CA GLY A 40 2.66 -16.61 5.25
C GLY A 40 1.21 -16.46 4.79
N TRP A 41 0.22 -17.12 5.40
CA TRP A 41 -1.19 -16.95 5.03
C TRP A 41 -1.77 -15.68 5.65
N ALA A 42 -2.63 -15.02 4.88
CA ALA A 42 -3.38 -13.86 5.34
C ALA A 42 -4.82 -13.92 4.81
N GLU A 43 -5.77 -14.05 5.71
CA GLU A 43 -7.19 -14.25 5.38
C GLU A 43 -8.08 -13.33 6.22
N GLN A 44 -9.23 -12.97 5.68
CA GLN A 44 -10.31 -12.28 6.41
C GLN A 44 -11.64 -13.01 6.24
N ASP A 45 -12.43 -13.02 7.30
CA ASP A 45 -13.82 -13.47 7.26
C ASP A 45 -14.67 -12.36 6.64
N MET A 46 -15.30 -12.64 5.51
CA MET A 46 -16.02 -11.64 4.73
C MET A 46 -17.26 -11.11 5.46
N ASP A 47 -17.97 -11.95 6.20
CA ASP A 47 -19.13 -11.50 6.99
C ASP A 47 -18.70 -10.64 8.19
N THR A 48 -17.55 -10.94 8.80
CA THR A 48 -16.96 -10.07 9.84
C THR A 48 -16.61 -8.69 9.29
N VAL A 49 -16.06 -8.62 8.06
CA VAL A 49 -15.79 -7.34 7.38
C VAL A 49 -17.09 -6.56 7.14
N TRP A 50 -18.15 -7.22 6.66
CA TRP A 50 -19.45 -6.56 6.48
C TRP A 50 -20.03 -6.02 7.78
N ASN A 51 -19.98 -6.80 8.85
CA ASN A 51 -20.46 -6.37 10.17
C ASN A 51 -19.69 -5.16 10.70
N ALA A 52 -18.39 -5.10 10.42
CA ALA A 52 -17.56 -3.93 10.76
C ALA A 52 -17.93 -2.68 9.92
N VAL A 53 -18.27 -2.84 8.65
CA VAL A 53 -18.84 -1.76 7.82
C VAL A 53 -20.14 -1.27 8.42
N VAL A 54 -21.07 -2.17 8.73
CA VAL A 54 -22.36 -1.81 9.35
C VAL A 54 -22.15 -1.04 10.66
N TYR A 55 -21.24 -1.52 11.51
CA TYR A 55 -20.93 -0.85 12.78
C TYR A 55 -20.38 0.55 12.57
N THR A 56 -19.36 0.72 11.71
CA THR A 56 -18.73 2.04 11.50
C THR A 56 -19.66 3.02 10.84
N VAL A 57 -20.48 2.58 9.88
CA VAL A 57 -21.49 3.43 9.23
C VAL A 57 -22.51 3.92 10.24
N ARG A 58 -23.14 3.01 11.01
CA ARG A 58 -24.16 3.40 12.01
C ARG A 58 -23.60 4.35 13.06
N ASN A 59 -22.36 4.10 13.51
CA ASN A 59 -21.71 4.99 14.48
C ASN A 59 -21.48 6.39 13.89
N ALA A 60 -20.92 6.49 12.68
CA ALA A 60 -20.69 7.79 12.05
C ALA A 60 -22.01 8.56 11.83
N LEU A 61 -23.06 7.85 11.39
CA LEU A 61 -24.38 8.45 11.18
C LEU A 61 -25.04 8.93 12.48
N SER A 62 -24.75 8.30 13.63
CA SER A 62 -25.32 8.73 14.91
C SER A 62 -24.78 10.06 15.43
N GLU A 63 -23.66 10.53 14.89
CA GLU A 63 -23.00 11.79 15.26
C GLU A 63 -23.46 12.98 14.40
N VAL A 64 -24.24 12.73 13.33
CA VAL A 64 -24.68 13.77 12.39
C VAL A 64 -26.19 13.75 12.22
N THR A 65 -26.77 14.94 12.02
CA THR A 65 -28.20 15.11 11.77
C THR A 65 -28.53 15.36 10.30
N ASP A 66 -27.54 15.73 9.52
CA ASP A 66 -27.70 16.03 8.10
C ASP A 66 -28.02 14.77 7.30
N PRO A 67 -29.02 14.82 6.41
CA PRO A 67 -29.37 13.67 5.58
C PRO A 67 -28.24 13.33 4.59
N VAL A 68 -27.89 12.04 4.52
CA VAL A 68 -26.98 11.50 3.51
C VAL A 68 -27.73 11.39 2.18
N TRP A 69 -27.13 11.90 1.11
CA TRP A 69 -27.69 11.80 -0.25
C TRP A 69 -26.88 10.91 -1.18
N LEU A 70 -25.64 10.58 -0.81
CA LEU A 70 -24.71 9.77 -1.59
C LEU A 70 -23.87 8.89 -0.66
N VAL A 71 -23.74 7.63 -1.01
CA VAL A 71 -22.78 6.69 -0.42
C VAL A 71 -21.65 6.46 -1.42
N THR A 72 -20.42 6.56 -0.95
CA THR A 72 -19.25 6.24 -1.76
C THR A 72 -18.30 5.36 -0.95
N PHE A 73 -17.48 4.54 -1.61
CA PHE A 73 -16.57 3.68 -0.89
C PHE A 73 -15.32 3.36 -1.71
N THR A 74 -14.25 3.07 -0.99
CA THR A 74 -13.01 2.47 -1.48
C THR A 74 -12.65 1.29 -0.59
N ALA A 75 -11.82 0.39 -1.10
CA ALA A 75 -11.38 -0.77 -0.33
C ALA A 75 -9.97 -1.22 -0.72
N GLN A 76 -9.38 -2.08 0.14
CA GLN A 76 -8.14 -2.79 -0.18
C GLN A 76 -8.30 -3.56 -1.48
N GLY A 77 -7.29 -3.50 -2.34
CA GLY A 77 -7.30 -4.19 -3.61
C GLY A 77 -6.68 -5.58 -3.57
N ASP A 78 -6.50 -6.16 -4.74
CA ASP A 78 -5.94 -7.50 -4.96
C ASP A 78 -6.65 -8.61 -4.13
N GLY A 79 -5.97 -9.73 -3.92
CA GLY A 79 -6.55 -10.86 -3.19
C GLY A 79 -7.53 -11.69 -4.02
N ALA A 80 -8.27 -12.57 -3.32
CA ALA A 80 -9.34 -13.37 -3.90
C ALA A 80 -10.53 -13.47 -2.94
N TRP A 81 -11.58 -12.71 -3.23
CA TRP A 81 -12.85 -12.64 -2.50
C TRP A 81 -13.90 -13.46 -3.26
N LEU A 82 -13.84 -14.79 -3.10
CA LEU A 82 -14.59 -15.73 -3.90
C LEU A 82 -16.03 -15.88 -3.41
N VAL A 83 -17.00 -15.74 -4.31
CA VAL A 83 -18.42 -15.87 -4.04
C VAL A 83 -19.09 -16.90 -4.95
N ASP A 84 -20.18 -17.54 -4.45
CA ASP A 84 -21.04 -18.41 -5.23
C ASP A 84 -22.05 -17.61 -6.10
N ALA A 85 -22.89 -18.31 -6.86
CA ALA A 85 -23.89 -17.68 -7.71
C ALA A 85 -24.98 -16.88 -6.94
N ALA A 86 -25.09 -17.08 -5.64
CA ALA A 86 -25.98 -16.32 -4.77
C ALA A 86 -25.24 -15.16 -4.05
N GLY A 87 -23.98 -14.87 -4.43
CA GLY A 87 -23.18 -13.82 -3.82
C GLY A 87 -22.63 -14.15 -2.43
N ARG A 88 -22.74 -15.40 -1.97
CA ARG A 88 -22.26 -15.83 -0.67
C ARG A 88 -20.79 -16.24 -0.71
N PRO A 89 -20.00 -15.91 0.31
CA PRO A 89 -18.60 -16.34 0.39
C PRO A 89 -18.43 -17.86 0.25
N THR A 90 -17.49 -18.31 -0.58
CA THR A 90 -17.15 -19.73 -0.70
C THR A 90 -16.04 -20.14 0.26
N GLY A 91 -15.58 -19.22 1.09
CA GLY A 91 -14.56 -19.36 2.12
C GLY A 91 -14.03 -17.98 2.51
N PRO A 92 -13.08 -17.88 3.45
CA PRO A 92 -12.50 -16.59 3.81
C PRO A 92 -11.84 -15.93 2.62
N ALA A 93 -11.87 -14.59 2.55
CA ALA A 93 -11.10 -13.85 1.56
C ALA A 93 -9.60 -14.10 1.76
N ILE A 94 -8.88 -14.33 0.67
CA ILE A 94 -7.42 -14.41 0.68
C ILE A 94 -6.91 -13.02 0.31
N LEU A 95 -6.03 -12.44 1.16
CA LEU A 95 -5.66 -11.04 1.04
C LEU A 95 -4.45 -10.82 0.11
N TRP A 96 -4.27 -9.57 -0.31
CA TRP A 96 -3.11 -9.10 -1.09
C TRP A 96 -1.75 -9.39 -0.43
N SER A 97 -1.71 -9.45 0.92
CA SER A 97 -0.52 -9.74 1.72
C SER A 97 -0.27 -11.23 1.96
N ASP A 98 -1.04 -12.10 1.30
CA ASP A 98 -0.90 -13.56 1.42
C ASP A 98 0.30 -14.07 0.63
N GLY A 99 1.10 -14.89 1.28
CA GLY A 99 2.35 -15.44 0.73
C GLY A 99 2.25 -16.89 0.25
N ARG A 100 1.06 -17.53 0.32
CA ARG A 100 0.92 -18.96 0.00
C ARG A 100 1.32 -19.35 -1.41
N ALA A 101 1.24 -18.43 -2.37
CA ALA A 101 1.60 -18.66 -3.76
C ALA A 101 3.07 -18.32 -4.08
N GLY A 102 3.94 -18.16 -3.09
CA GLY A 102 5.34 -17.78 -3.29
C GLY A 102 6.13 -18.74 -4.21
N ASP A 103 5.92 -20.06 -4.07
CA ASP A 103 6.58 -21.07 -4.92
C ASP A 103 6.13 -20.95 -6.39
N ILE A 104 4.89 -20.53 -6.62
CA ILE A 104 4.36 -20.28 -7.97
C ILE A 104 5.08 -19.11 -8.61
N LEU A 105 5.28 -18.01 -7.86
CA LEU A 105 6.02 -16.85 -8.35
C LEU A 105 7.47 -17.21 -8.69
N THR A 106 8.15 -17.95 -7.82
CA THR A 106 9.52 -18.42 -8.05
C THR A 106 9.61 -19.24 -9.33
N ARG A 107 8.63 -20.09 -9.58
CA ARG A 107 8.56 -20.85 -10.84
C ARG A 107 8.33 -19.92 -12.04
N TRP A 108 7.35 -19.01 -11.99
CA TRP A 108 7.04 -18.06 -13.08
C TRP A 108 8.20 -17.11 -13.37
N GLU A 109 8.92 -16.67 -12.35
CA GLU A 109 10.13 -15.86 -12.52
C GLU A 109 11.21 -16.65 -13.32
N ARG A 110 11.51 -17.89 -12.91
CA ARG A 110 12.48 -18.75 -13.59
C ARG A 110 12.08 -19.09 -15.03
N GLU A 111 10.78 -19.23 -15.29
CA GLU A 111 10.21 -19.52 -16.61
C GLU A 111 10.06 -18.27 -17.50
N GLY A 112 10.32 -17.07 -16.98
CA GLY A 112 10.21 -15.79 -17.69
C GLY A 112 8.78 -15.23 -17.79
N VAL A 113 7.79 -15.94 -17.24
CA VAL A 113 6.36 -15.57 -17.31
C VAL A 113 6.09 -14.19 -16.72
N LEU A 114 6.75 -13.84 -15.59
CA LEU A 114 6.57 -12.53 -14.96
C LEU A 114 7.07 -11.39 -15.84
N ALA A 115 8.22 -11.59 -16.51
CA ALA A 115 8.77 -10.60 -17.43
C ALA A 115 7.91 -10.45 -18.69
N ASP A 116 7.36 -11.55 -19.21
CA ASP A 116 6.47 -11.53 -20.38
C ASP A 116 5.16 -10.81 -20.05
N ALA A 117 4.55 -11.09 -18.89
CA ALA A 117 3.36 -10.40 -18.43
C ALA A 117 3.60 -8.90 -18.24
N PHE A 118 4.73 -8.53 -17.61
CA PHE A 118 5.11 -7.13 -17.42
C PHE A 118 5.24 -6.37 -18.75
N ARG A 119 5.82 -6.99 -19.79
CA ARG A 119 5.92 -6.38 -21.11
C ARG A 119 4.57 -6.10 -21.78
N ARG A 120 3.49 -6.70 -21.28
CA ARG A 120 2.14 -6.47 -21.80
C ARG A 120 1.41 -5.35 -21.06
N ASN A 121 1.35 -5.38 -19.75
CA ASN A 121 0.57 -4.40 -18.97
C ASN A 121 1.40 -3.58 -17.98
N GLY A 122 2.72 -3.79 -17.91
CA GLY A 122 3.63 -3.04 -17.04
C GLY A 122 3.41 -3.29 -15.54
N SER A 123 2.74 -4.38 -15.15
CA SER A 123 2.48 -4.73 -13.75
C SER A 123 3.21 -6.00 -13.35
N LEU A 124 3.93 -5.95 -12.22
CA LEU A 124 4.58 -7.10 -11.64
C LEU A 124 3.61 -7.85 -10.72
N THR A 125 3.51 -9.16 -10.91
CA THR A 125 2.69 -10.03 -10.05
C THR A 125 3.34 -10.24 -8.69
N CYS A 126 2.52 -10.18 -7.63
CA CYS A 126 2.84 -10.59 -6.26
C CYS A 126 2.04 -11.82 -5.84
N SER A 127 2.47 -12.50 -4.74
CA SER A 127 1.86 -13.75 -4.28
C SER A 127 0.38 -13.63 -3.88
N GLY A 128 -0.03 -12.48 -3.39
CA GLY A 128 -1.42 -12.19 -3.02
C GLY A 128 -2.29 -11.69 -4.17
N MET A 129 -1.80 -11.66 -5.41
CA MET A 129 -2.62 -11.27 -6.57
C MET A 129 -3.48 -12.42 -7.10
N PRO A 130 -4.62 -12.12 -7.75
CA PRO A 130 -5.59 -13.12 -8.18
C PRO A 130 -5.01 -14.23 -9.04
N ASN A 131 -4.09 -13.92 -9.97
CA ASN A 131 -3.47 -14.92 -10.84
C ASN A 131 -2.66 -15.96 -10.06
N ALA A 132 -1.84 -15.52 -9.11
CA ALA A 132 -1.05 -16.42 -8.27
C ALA A 132 -1.95 -17.25 -7.35
N LEU A 133 -2.99 -16.63 -6.78
CA LEU A 133 -3.96 -17.29 -5.93
C LEU A 133 -4.82 -18.31 -6.68
N PHE A 134 -5.25 -18.02 -7.92
CA PHE A 134 -5.97 -19.00 -8.75
C PHE A 134 -5.11 -20.21 -9.08
N SER A 135 -3.86 -20.01 -9.42
CA SER A 135 -2.91 -21.09 -9.68
C SER A 135 -2.71 -21.97 -8.43
N TRP A 136 -2.59 -21.34 -7.25
CA TRP A 136 -2.47 -22.05 -5.98
C TRP A 136 -3.75 -22.82 -5.64
N LEU A 137 -4.90 -22.18 -5.70
CA LEU A 137 -6.20 -22.78 -5.42
C LEU A 137 -6.52 -23.94 -6.38
N GLY A 138 -6.15 -23.79 -7.66
CA GLY A 138 -6.30 -24.85 -8.65
C GLY A 138 -5.61 -26.15 -8.27
N SER A 139 -4.48 -26.05 -7.57
CA SER A 139 -3.69 -27.19 -7.12
C SER A 139 -4.09 -27.70 -5.72
N HIS A 140 -4.55 -26.82 -4.82
CA HIS A 140 -4.73 -27.15 -3.38
C HIS A 140 -6.19 -27.17 -2.94
N ASP A 141 -7.07 -26.37 -3.57
CA ASP A 141 -8.51 -26.35 -3.29
C ASP A 141 -9.35 -26.14 -4.56
N PRO A 142 -9.26 -27.04 -5.55
CA PRO A 142 -9.98 -26.93 -6.81
C PRO A 142 -11.51 -26.95 -6.60
N ARG A 143 -12.00 -27.56 -5.52
CA ARG A 143 -13.43 -27.59 -5.19
C ARG A 143 -13.94 -26.20 -4.84
N ARG A 144 -13.13 -25.36 -4.20
CA ARG A 144 -13.50 -23.98 -3.89
C ARG A 144 -13.66 -23.17 -5.18
N LEU A 145 -12.72 -23.26 -6.12
CA LEU A 145 -12.84 -22.61 -7.42
C LEU A 145 -14.06 -23.11 -8.23
N ALA A 146 -14.32 -24.43 -8.17
CA ALA A 146 -15.45 -25.01 -8.92
C ALA A 146 -16.82 -24.51 -8.44
N ARG A 147 -17.01 -24.29 -7.13
CA ARG A 147 -18.27 -23.78 -6.56
C ARG A 147 -18.38 -22.25 -6.58
N SER A 148 -17.29 -21.54 -6.91
CA SER A 148 -17.31 -20.09 -7.03
C SER A 148 -17.82 -19.65 -8.40
N ALA A 149 -18.67 -18.62 -8.41
CA ALA A 149 -19.19 -17.97 -9.62
C ALA A 149 -18.34 -16.74 -9.99
N ALA A 150 -17.80 -16.02 -9.00
CA ALA A 150 -16.93 -14.88 -9.23
C ALA A 150 -15.81 -14.78 -8.18
N SER A 151 -14.68 -14.18 -8.59
CA SER A 151 -13.62 -13.71 -7.72
C SER A 151 -13.61 -12.19 -7.77
N LEU A 152 -13.87 -11.58 -6.67
CA LEU A 152 -13.92 -10.14 -6.48
C LEU A 152 -12.66 -9.65 -5.75
N THR A 153 -12.49 -8.36 -5.66
CA THR A 153 -11.71 -7.67 -4.62
C THR A 153 -12.62 -7.30 -3.46
N ALA A 154 -12.07 -6.68 -2.43
CA ALA A 154 -12.87 -6.17 -1.33
C ALA A 154 -13.90 -5.13 -1.81
N ALA A 155 -13.52 -4.25 -2.77
CA ALA A 155 -14.42 -3.25 -3.32
C ALA A 155 -15.53 -3.89 -4.16
N GLY A 156 -15.22 -4.81 -5.05
CA GLY A 156 -16.22 -5.53 -5.82
C GLY A 156 -17.20 -6.32 -4.94
N TRP A 157 -16.71 -6.94 -3.86
CA TRP A 157 -17.57 -7.62 -2.89
C TRP A 157 -18.44 -6.64 -2.11
N LEU A 158 -17.90 -5.49 -1.68
CA LEU A 158 -18.69 -4.47 -1.01
C LEU A 158 -19.77 -3.89 -1.95
N PHE A 159 -19.44 -3.68 -3.23
CA PHE A 159 -20.42 -3.26 -4.23
C PHE A 159 -21.56 -4.26 -4.37
N LEU A 160 -21.23 -5.56 -4.45
CA LEU A 160 -22.22 -6.64 -4.46
C LEU A 160 -23.11 -6.59 -3.20
N ARG A 161 -22.54 -6.40 -2.01
CA ARG A 161 -23.30 -6.33 -0.75
C ARG A 161 -24.22 -5.11 -0.69
N LEU A 162 -23.79 -3.98 -1.22
CA LEU A 162 -24.56 -2.73 -1.21
C LEU A 162 -25.65 -2.71 -2.28
N THR A 163 -25.38 -3.23 -3.48
CA THR A 163 -26.21 -2.99 -4.68
C THR A 163 -26.75 -4.26 -5.32
N GLY A 164 -26.24 -5.44 -4.98
CA GLY A 164 -26.56 -6.68 -5.65
C GLY A 164 -25.82 -6.90 -6.98
N VAL A 165 -24.95 -5.98 -7.40
CA VAL A 165 -24.23 -6.05 -8.68
C VAL A 165 -22.88 -6.74 -8.49
N THR A 166 -22.61 -7.80 -9.26
CA THR A 166 -21.32 -8.52 -9.29
C THR A 166 -20.40 -7.92 -10.34
N ALA A 167 -19.51 -7.02 -9.93
CA ALA A 167 -18.61 -6.31 -10.82
C ALA A 167 -17.35 -5.84 -10.07
N MET A 168 -16.33 -5.40 -10.82
CA MET A 168 -15.17 -4.65 -10.31
C MET A 168 -14.99 -3.38 -11.15
N ASP A 169 -14.28 -2.40 -10.64
CA ASP A 169 -13.87 -1.25 -11.44
C ASP A 169 -12.53 -1.51 -12.16
N GLU A 170 -12.20 -0.64 -13.11
CA GLU A 170 -10.96 -0.74 -13.89
C GLU A 170 -9.70 -0.70 -13.02
N SER A 171 -9.71 -0.01 -11.87
CA SER A 171 -8.55 0.10 -11.00
C SER A 171 -8.25 -1.20 -10.26
N ASP A 172 -9.28 -1.87 -9.76
CA ASP A 172 -9.19 -3.19 -9.12
C ASP A 172 -8.86 -4.31 -10.13
N ALA A 173 -9.35 -4.18 -11.37
CA ALA A 173 -9.05 -5.12 -12.45
C ALA A 173 -7.65 -4.95 -13.05
N SER A 174 -6.98 -3.82 -12.79
CA SER A 174 -5.73 -3.41 -13.47
C SER A 174 -4.61 -4.42 -13.36
N ALA A 175 -4.35 -4.93 -12.16
CA ALA A 175 -3.31 -5.92 -11.96
C ALA A 175 -3.93 -7.26 -11.51
N PRO A 176 -3.60 -8.37 -12.17
CA PRO A 176 -2.62 -8.47 -13.27
C PRO A 176 -3.23 -8.54 -14.68
N PHE A 177 -4.55 -8.45 -14.87
CA PHE A 177 -5.22 -8.95 -16.07
C PHE A 177 -5.73 -7.89 -17.05
N LEU A 178 -5.78 -6.60 -16.64
CA LEU A 178 -6.38 -5.57 -17.49
C LEU A 178 -5.47 -5.19 -18.68
N ASP A 179 -6.07 -5.09 -19.85
CA ASP A 179 -5.54 -4.30 -20.95
C ASP A 179 -5.99 -2.84 -20.78
N HIS A 180 -5.07 -1.96 -20.44
CA HIS A 180 -5.36 -0.54 -20.24
C HIS A 180 -5.85 0.20 -21.49
N ALA A 181 -5.62 -0.36 -22.69
CA ALA A 181 -6.08 0.24 -23.94
C ALA A 181 -7.57 -0.06 -24.20
N THR A 182 -8.01 -1.27 -23.89
CA THR A 182 -9.40 -1.69 -24.06
C THR A 182 -10.27 -1.45 -22.85
N GLY A 183 -9.68 -1.44 -21.64
CA GLY A 183 -10.38 -1.38 -20.36
C GLY A 183 -11.05 -2.69 -19.98
N ASP A 184 -10.63 -3.82 -20.58
CA ASP A 184 -11.15 -5.16 -20.31
C ASP A 184 -9.98 -6.12 -20.05
N TYR A 185 -10.28 -7.35 -19.65
CA TYR A 185 -9.25 -8.36 -19.38
C TYR A 185 -8.53 -8.80 -20.65
N ASP A 186 -7.20 -8.88 -20.59
CA ASP A 186 -6.36 -9.40 -21.67
C ASP A 186 -6.34 -10.95 -21.66
N PRO A 187 -6.96 -11.61 -22.64
CA PRO A 187 -7.00 -13.08 -22.69
C PRO A 187 -5.61 -13.70 -22.88
N GLU A 188 -4.65 -12.97 -23.47
CA GLU A 188 -3.29 -13.49 -23.64
C GLU A 188 -2.51 -13.46 -22.32
N ILE A 189 -2.72 -12.44 -21.47
CA ILE A 189 -2.16 -12.43 -20.10
C ILE A 189 -2.74 -13.60 -19.29
N ILE A 190 -4.05 -13.82 -19.35
CA ILE A 190 -4.71 -14.93 -18.67
C ILE A 190 -4.13 -16.27 -19.13
N ALA A 191 -3.94 -16.43 -20.44
CA ALA A 191 -3.36 -17.64 -21.04
C ALA A 191 -1.88 -17.83 -20.66
N LEU A 192 -1.11 -16.74 -20.59
CA LEU A 192 0.31 -16.74 -20.18
C LEU A 192 0.52 -17.33 -18.78
N PHE A 193 -0.40 -17.04 -17.86
CA PHE A 193 -0.41 -17.61 -16.52
C PHE A 193 -1.03 -19.03 -16.43
N GLY A 194 -1.53 -19.58 -17.56
CA GLY A 194 -2.21 -20.88 -17.60
C GLY A 194 -3.60 -20.88 -16.95
N LEU A 195 -4.28 -19.73 -16.92
CA LEU A 195 -5.51 -19.53 -16.15
C LEU A 195 -6.78 -19.43 -17.00
N THR A 196 -6.74 -19.79 -18.29
CA THR A 196 -7.90 -19.71 -19.21
C THR A 196 -9.15 -20.40 -18.64
N ALA A 197 -9.00 -21.54 -17.96
CA ALA A 197 -10.12 -22.24 -17.33
C ALA A 197 -10.79 -21.46 -16.19
N TYR A 198 -10.10 -20.48 -15.61
CA TYR A 198 -10.57 -19.64 -14.51
C TYR A 198 -11.01 -18.25 -14.93
N ALA A 199 -10.88 -17.89 -16.22
CA ALA A 199 -11.37 -16.62 -16.76
C ALA A 199 -12.86 -16.38 -16.46
N ARG A 200 -13.66 -17.45 -16.36
CA ARG A 200 -15.07 -17.39 -15.95
C ARG A 200 -15.33 -16.80 -14.56
N LEU A 201 -14.29 -16.73 -13.70
CA LEU A 201 -14.38 -16.16 -12.36
C LEU A 201 -14.14 -14.65 -12.35
N LEU A 202 -13.63 -14.09 -13.42
CA LEU A 202 -13.40 -12.67 -13.53
C LEU A 202 -14.75 -11.96 -13.78
N PRO A 203 -15.16 -11.03 -12.88
CA PRO A 203 -16.43 -10.32 -13.03
C PRO A 203 -16.34 -9.27 -14.14
N THR A 204 -17.47 -8.70 -14.52
CA THR A 204 -17.51 -7.55 -15.44
C THR A 204 -16.68 -6.40 -14.89
N VAL A 205 -15.87 -5.79 -15.75
CA VAL A 205 -15.14 -4.56 -15.44
C VAL A 205 -16.06 -3.37 -15.77
N LEU A 206 -16.30 -2.51 -14.78
CA LEU A 206 -17.12 -1.31 -14.94
C LEU A 206 -16.25 -0.12 -15.33
N GLY A 207 -16.60 0.53 -16.41
CA GLY A 207 -16.06 1.84 -16.77
C GLY A 207 -16.48 2.95 -15.80
N GLU A 208 -15.90 4.13 -15.97
CA GLU A 208 -16.06 5.23 -15.00
C GLU A 208 -17.53 5.60 -14.70
N GLN A 209 -18.40 5.64 -15.72
CA GLN A 209 -19.82 6.00 -15.57
C GLN A 209 -20.72 4.84 -15.10
N GLU A 210 -20.23 3.62 -15.12
CA GLU A 210 -20.99 2.42 -14.75
C GLU A 210 -20.84 2.07 -13.26
N ARG A 211 -19.95 2.77 -12.54
CA ARG A 211 -19.64 2.52 -11.13
C ARG A 211 -20.62 3.15 -10.15
N ILE A 212 -21.77 3.60 -10.63
CA ILE A 212 -22.86 4.14 -9.82
C ILE A 212 -24.07 3.22 -9.89
N SER A 213 -24.65 2.89 -8.75
CA SER A 213 -25.86 2.07 -8.64
C SER A 213 -26.67 2.51 -7.44
N GLU A 214 -27.81 1.88 -7.17
CA GLU A 214 -28.64 2.16 -6.00
C GLU A 214 -28.42 1.14 -4.88
N ILE A 215 -28.44 1.61 -3.63
CA ILE A 215 -28.41 0.74 -2.47
C ILE A 215 -29.68 -0.11 -2.39
N THR A 216 -29.54 -1.41 -2.15
CA THR A 216 -30.67 -2.31 -1.94
C THR A 216 -31.41 -2.00 -0.63
N SER A 217 -32.70 -2.35 -0.57
CA SER A 217 -33.48 -2.18 0.68
C SER A 217 -32.91 -2.97 1.85
N GLU A 218 -32.30 -4.14 1.59
CA GLU A 218 -31.66 -4.96 2.62
C GLU A 218 -30.40 -4.26 3.17
N ALA A 219 -29.49 -3.82 2.32
CA ALA A 219 -28.28 -3.14 2.75
C ALA A 219 -28.61 -1.82 3.46
N ALA A 220 -29.55 -1.05 2.92
CA ALA A 220 -30.03 0.21 3.50
C ALA A 220 -30.54 0.02 4.93
N ALA A 221 -31.39 -1.00 5.15
CA ALA A 221 -31.92 -1.33 6.49
C ALA A 221 -30.79 -1.73 7.47
N GLN A 222 -29.79 -2.50 7.01
CA GLN A 222 -28.65 -2.88 7.84
C GLN A 222 -27.78 -1.68 8.21
N LEU A 223 -27.59 -0.74 7.29
CA LEU A 223 -26.75 0.47 7.49
C LEU A 223 -27.49 1.60 8.20
N GLY A 224 -28.82 1.56 8.27
CA GLY A 224 -29.63 2.67 8.80
C GLY A 224 -29.78 3.83 7.82
N LEU A 225 -29.77 3.53 6.51
CA LEU A 225 -29.89 4.49 5.41
C LEU A 225 -31.24 4.35 4.69
N PRO A 226 -31.71 5.38 3.98
CA PRO A 226 -32.82 5.24 3.03
C PRO A 226 -32.49 4.29 1.89
N ALA A 227 -33.47 3.50 1.45
CA ALA A 227 -33.34 2.67 0.25
C ALA A 227 -33.26 3.54 -1.02
N GLY A 228 -32.57 3.04 -2.06
CA GLY A 228 -32.46 3.74 -3.34
C GLY A 228 -31.45 4.90 -3.35
N LEU A 229 -30.66 5.09 -2.29
CA LEU A 229 -29.57 6.06 -2.32
C LEU A 229 -28.53 5.66 -3.38
N PRO A 230 -27.96 6.63 -4.12
CA PRO A 230 -26.84 6.37 -5.00
C PRO A 230 -25.63 5.84 -4.23
N VAL A 231 -25.02 4.78 -4.76
CA VAL A 231 -23.78 4.18 -4.27
C VAL A 231 -22.74 4.27 -5.37
N VAL A 232 -21.59 4.85 -5.08
CA VAL A 232 -20.47 4.98 -6.00
C VAL A 232 -19.30 4.12 -5.55
N MET A 233 -18.84 3.22 -6.40
CA MET A 233 -17.58 2.50 -6.22
C MET A 233 -16.43 3.39 -6.65
N ALA A 234 -15.66 3.90 -5.68
CA ALA A 234 -14.43 4.65 -5.93
C ALA A 234 -13.29 3.67 -6.28
N PRO A 235 -12.16 4.16 -6.80
CA PRO A 235 -11.04 3.29 -7.13
C PRO A 235 -10.45 2.59 -5.90
N TYR A 236 -9.64 1.60 -6.17
CA TYR A 236 -8.70 0.93 -5.29
C TYR A 236 -8.10 1.88 -4.22
N ASP A 237 -7.92 1.43 -2.97
CA ASP A 237 -7.63 2.29 -1.80
C ASP A 237 -6.39 3.19 -1.97
N ILE A 238 -5.29 2.68 -2.57
CA ILE A 238 -4.12 3.50 -2.83
C ILE A 238 -4.43 4.59 -3.87
N ALA A 239 -5.16 4.27 -4.93
CA ALA A 239 -5.58 5.25 -5.94
C ALA A 239 -6.58 6.28 -5.36
N SER A 240 -7.48 5.84 -4.49
CA SER A 240 -8.34 6.76 -3.73
C SER A 240 -7.53 7.66 -2.80
N THR A 241 -6.52 7.13 -2.12
CA THR A 241 -5.62 7.92 -1.27
C THR A 241 -4.90 9.00 -2.07
N ALA A 242 -4.38 8.66 -3.26
CA ALA A 242 -3.76 9.64 -4.15
C ALA A 242 -4.76 10.75 -4.57
N ARG A 243 -6.01 10.39 -4.92
CA ARG A 243 -7.07 11.36 -5.21
C ARG A 243 -7.37 12.26 -4.02
N GLY A 244 -7.51 11.66 -2.82
CA GLY A 244 -7.74 12.39 -1.57
C GLY A 244 -6.61 13.33 -1.19
N ALA A 245 -5.37 13.00 -1.59
CA ALA A 245 -4.21 13.88 -1.46
C ALA A 245 -4.13 14.95 -2.57
N GLY A 246 -5.07 14.97 -3.54
CA GLY A 246 -5.09 15.92 -4.64
C GLY A 246 -4.16 15.59 -5.80
N VAL A 247 -3.66 14.37 -5.88
CA VAL A 247 -2.80 13.88 -6.94
C VAL A 247 -3.68 13.41 -8.09
N VAL A 248 -3.91 14.28 -9.08
CA VAL A 248 -4.90 14.04 -10.16
C VAL A 248 -4.36 14.31 -11.57
N ASN A 249 -3.18 14.92 -11.67
CA ASN A 249 -2.59 15.28 -12.95
C ASN A 249 -1.24 14.56 -13.18
N PRO A 250 -0.87 14.29 -14.45
CA PRO A 250 0.44 13.73 -14.76
C PRO A 250 1.59 14.55 -14.19
N GLY A 251 2.59 13.87 -13.63
CA GLY A 251 3.72 14.48 -12.96
C GLY A 251 3.49 14.78 -11.47
N GLN A 252 2.27 14.67 -10.98
CA GLN A 252 2.02 14.65 -9.54
C GLN A 252 2.23 13.24 -8.98
N ALA A 253 2.74 13.17 -7.75
CA ALA A 253 2.98 11.92 -7.04
C ALA A 253 2.42 11.97 -5.61
N CYS A 254 2.07 10.80 -5.09
CA CYS A 254 1.71 10.57 -3.69
C CYS A 254 2.66 9.53 -3.09
N SER A 255 3.12 9.73 -1.86
CA SER A 255 3.84 8.71 -1.12
C SER A 255 3.18 8.45 0.22
N ILE A 256 2.71 7.22 0.41
CA ILE A 256 2.10 6.75 1.65
C ILE A 256 3.23 6.27 2.56
N LEU A 257 3.53 7.05 3.61
CA LEU A 257 4.53 6.75 4.62
C LEU A 257 3.88 5.91 5.75
N GLY A 258 3.44 4.71 5.37
CA GLY A 258 2.78 3.74 6.24
C GLY A 258 3.73 2.66 6.75
N THR A 259 3.20 1.55 7.26
CA THR A 259 3.97 0.35 7.65
C THR A 259 4.97 -0.04 6.56
N THR A 260 4.53 0.00 5.31
CA THR A 260 5.35 -0.03 4.10
C THR A 260 5.27 1.32 3.40
N LEU A 261 6.24 1.64 2.53
CA LEU A 261 6.14 2.79 1.64
C LEU A 261 5.36 2.38 0.38
N CYS A 262 4.50 3.26 -0.09
CA CYS A 262 3.91 3.12 -1.42
C CYS A 262 4.02 4.47 -2.12
N THR A 263 4.77 4.53 -3.21
CA THR A 263 4.94 5.74 -4.01
C THR A 263 4.19 5.59 -5.32
N GLU A 264 3.32 6.53 -5.62
CA GLU A 264 2.34 6.52 -6.69
C GLU A 264 2.51 7.75 -7.55
N ILE A 265 2.62 7.57 -8.85
CA ILE A 265 2.87 8.65 -9.81
C ILE A 265 1.82 8.62 -10.91
N VAL A 266 1.13 9.73 -11.15
CA VAL A 266 0.17 9.84 -12.26
C VAL A 266 0.91 9.98 -13.57
N ARG A 267 0.59 9.11 -14.52
CA ARG A 267 1.12 9.08 -15.89
C ARG A 267 0.01 9.21 -16.92
N LYS A 268 0.39 9.51 -18.16
CA LYS A 268 -0.54 9.51 -19.30
C LYS A 268 -0.79 8.11 -19.85
N ASP A 269 0.21 7.23 -19.74
CA ASP A 269 0.27 5.92 -20.37
C ASP A 269 1.02 4.88 -19.52
N VAL A 270 0.82 3.63 -19.84
CA VAL A 270 1.53 2.50 -19.24
C VAL A 270 2.96 2.46 -19.76
N ASP A 271 3.91 2.23 -18.86
CA ASP A 271 5.30 1.95 -19.21
C ASP A 271 5.61 0.47 -18.95
N THR A 272 5.89 -0.26 -20.02
CA THR A 272 6.24 -1.69 -19.99
C THR A 272 7.74 -1.92 -20.16
N SER A 273 8.53 -0.84 -20.20
CA SER A 273 9.98 -0.90 -20.39
C SER A 273 10.74 -1.00 -19.07
N GLY A 274 12.00 -1.43 -19.15
CA GLY A 274 12.90 -1.52 -18.00
C GLY A 274 12.79 -2.79 -17.19
N GLU A 275 13.34 -2.77 -15.98
CA GLU A 275 13.27 -3.89 -15.05
C GLU A 275 11.82 -4.05 -14.53
N PRO A 276 11.24 -5.27 -14.59
CA PRO A 276 9.90 -5.50 -14.08
C PRO A 276 9.77 -5.12 -12.61
N SER A 277 8.91 -4.14 -12.30
CA SER A 277 8.67 -3.67 -10.94
C SER A 277 7.38 -2.87 -10.84
N GLY A 278 6.78 -2.79 -9.65
CA GLY A 278 5.57 -2.02 -9.40
C GLY A 278 4.36 -2.46 -10.23
N ILE A 279 3.28 -1.70 -10.15
CA ILE A 279 2.02 -1.98 -10.83
C ILE A 279 1.47 -0.74 -11.51
N ASN A 280 0.69 -0.90 -12.56
CA ASN A 280 -0.09 0.15 -13.18
C ASN A 280 -1.57 -0.04 -12.81
N ILE A 281 -2.22 1.03 -12.39
CA ILE A 281 -3.62 1.07 -11.96
C ILE A 281 -4.34 2.06 -12.86
N ALA A 282 -5.47 1.66 -13.44
CA ALA A 282 -6.34 2.58 -14.17
C ALA A 282 -6.80 3.70 -13.21
N TYR A 283 -6.57 4.95 -13.60
CA TYR A 283 -6.76 6.07 -12.68
C TYR A 283 -7.86 7.04 -13.09
N ARG A 284 -8.02 7.25 -14.37
CA ARG A 284 -9.11 8.02 -14.96
C ARG A 284 -9.49 7.37 -16.28
N GLY A 285 -10.27 6.30 -16.21
CA GLY A 285 -10.58 5.51 -17.37
C GLY A 285 -9.29 5.15 -18.12
N ARG A 286 -9.30 5.33 -19.45
CA ARG A 286 -8.13 5.07 -20.32
C ARG A 286 -7.17 6.26 -20.46
N GLU A 287 -7.47 7.41 -19.83
CA GLU A 287 -6.71 8.65 -20.02
C GLU A 287 -5.50 8.78 -19.10
N ARG A 288 -5.51 8.10 -17.96
CA ARG A 288 -4.50 8.21 -16.91
C ARG A 288 -4.24 6.87 -16.26
N VAL A 289 -2.99 6.67 -15.91
CA VAL A 289 -2.51 5.50 -15.16
C VAL A 289 -1.81 5.99 -13.90
N LEU A 290 -2.05 5.33 -12.79
CA LEU A 290 -1.30 5.49 -11.57
C LEU A 290 -0.22 4.40 -11.52
N ARG A 291 1.05 4.81 -11.65
CA ARG A 291 2.19 3.92 -11.50
C ARG A 291 2.53 3.80 -10.03
N ALA A 292 2.35 2.64 -9.42
CA ALA A 292 2.55 2.44 -7.99
C ALA A 292 3.75 1.51 -7.72
N PHE A 293 4.54 1.88 -6.72
CA PHE A 293 5.69 1.14 -6.20
C PHE A 293 5.46 0.80 -4.73
N PRO A 294 4.69 -0.26 -4.43
CA PRO A 294 4.48 -0.71 -3.06
C PRO A 294 5.68 -1.52 -2.59
N THR A 295 6.54 -0.92 -1.76
CA THR A 295 7.71 -1.58 -1.17
C THR A 295 7.32 -2.56 -0.05
N LEU A 296 8.25 -3.40 0.39
CA LEU A 296 8.07 -4.24 1.59
C LEU A 296 8.62 -3.61 2.86
N ASN A 297 9.22 -2.43 2.76
CA ASN A 297 9.85 -1.71 3.85
C ASN A 297 9.28 -0.29 3.95
N GLY A 298 9.15 0.24 5.18
CA GLY A 298 8.59 1.58 5.41
C GLY A 298 8.73 2.00 6.86
N ALA A 299 7.70 2.60 7.45
CA ALA A 299 7.73 3.06 8.83
C ALA A 299 7.92 1.92 9.85
N GLU A 300 7.70 0.65 9.47
CA GLU A 300 8.06 -0.48 10.34
C GLU A 300 9.59 -0.57 10.56
N VAL A 301 10.39 -0.13 9.60
CA VAL A 301 11.84 0.01 9.76
C VAL A 301 12.18 1.02 10.87
N LEU A 302 11.38 2.11 10.99
CA LEU A 302 11.53 3.08 12.09
C LEU A 302 11.20 2.45 13.44
N ASN A 303 10.15 1.62 13.53
CA ASN A 303 9.83 0.88 14.74
C ASN A 303 10.94 -0.10 15.14
N TRP A 304 11.50 -0.80 14.14
CA TRP A 304 12.65 -1.68 14.34
C TRP A 304 13.87 -0.89 14.84
N ALA A 305 14.21 0.22 14.20
CA ALA A 305 15.33 1.07 14.58
C ALA A 305 15.15 1.64 16.00
N ALA A 306 13.95 2.14 16.34
CA ALA A 306 13.66 2.65 17.66
C ALA A 306 13.90 1.58 18.74
N ARG A 307 13.38 0.38 18.57
CA ARG A 307 13.60 -0.74 19.51
C ARG A 307 15.08 -1.13 19.60
N THR A 308 15.75 -1.28 18.44
CA THR A 308 17.14 -1.76 18.37
C THR A 308 18.14 -0.76 18.95
N LEU A 309 17.88 0.52 18.74
CA LEU A 309 18.71 1.62 19.23
C LEU A 309 18.26 2.16 20.60
N HIS A 310 17.31 1.49 21.27
CA HIS A 310 16.80 1.84 22.60
C HIS A 310 16.22 3.26 22.69
N PHE A 311 15.42 3.67 21.70
CA PHE A 311 14.53 4.81 21.76
C PHE A 311 13.13 4.36 22.20
N GLU A 312 12.35 5.23 22.83
CA GLU A 312 10.97 4.95 23.27
C GLU A 312 10.01 4.66 22.08
N GLY A 313 10.32 5.24 20.91
CA GLY A 313 9.55 5.06 19.69
C GLY A 313 10.05 5.92 18.53
N PRO A 314 9.38 5.83 17.36
CA PRO A 314 9.75 6.61 16.18
C PRO A 314 9.84 8.14 16.39
N PRO A 315 9.00 8.79 17.22
CA PRO A 315 9.16 10.23 17.49
C PRO A 315 10.49 10.58 18.14
N GLN A 316 10.93 9.84 19.18
CA GLN A 316 12.20 10.08 19.83
C GLN A 316 13.40 9.70 18.93
N LEU A 317 13.24 8.64 18.10
CA LEU A 317 14.21 8.29 17.06
C LEU A 317 14.40 9.46 16.09
N ALA A 318 13.30 10.08 15.62
CA ALA A 318 13.33 11.22 14.71
C ALA A 318 13.99 12.44 15.36
N ASP A 319 13.59 12.79 16.59
CA ASP A 319 14.17 13.91 17.33
C ASP A 319 15.69 13.77 17.42
N SER A 320 16.20 12.61 17.86
CA SER A 320 17.66 12.38 17.94
C SER A 320 18.32 12.40 16.55
N ALA A 321 17.70 11.80 15.53
CA ALA A 321 18.24 11.77 14.16
C ALA A 321 18.42 13.17 13.56
N PHE A 322 17.48 14.07 13.83
CA PHE A 322 17.48 15.40 13.21
C PHE A 322 18.14 16.48 14.06
N THR A 323 18.27 16.27 15.39
CA THR A 323 18.90 17.22 16.33
C THR A 323 20.37 16.90 16.58
N ASP A 324 20.71 15.60 16.78
CA ASP A 324 22.02 15.16 17.25
C ASP A 324 22.94 14.64 16.13
N SER A 325 22.42 14.55 14.87
CA SER A 325 23.20 14.11 13.73
C SER A 325 23.05 15.09 12.54
N VAL A 326 23.77 14.82 11.46
CA VAL A 326 23.83 15.69 10.27
C VAL A 326 23.30 14.95 9.03
N PRO A 327 22.90 15.67 7.97
CA PRO A 327 22.55 15.05 6.69
C PRO A 327 23.63 14.06 6.22
N GLY A 328 23.20 12.87 5.78
CA GLY A 328 24.09 11.80 5.35
C GLY A 328 24.80 11.07 6.50
N ALA A 329 24.37 11.29 7.76
CA ALA A 329 24.80 10.52 8.94
C ALA A 329 26.33 10.35 9.03
N ARG A 330 27.11 11.40 8.74
CA ARG A 330 28.59 11.40 8.71
C ARG A 330 29.19 10.34 7.77
N GLY A 331 28.52 10.03 6.66
CA GLY A 331 28.94 9.03 5.67
C GLY A 331 28.46 7.60 5.96
N LEU A 332 27.60 7.42 6.96
CA LEU A 332 26.98 6.14 7.24
C LEU A 332 25.78 5.91 6.31
N MET A 333 25.85 4.88 5.47
CA MET A 333 24.78 4.47 4.58
C MET A 333 23.97 3.32 5.17
N PHE A 334 22.64 3.38 5.04
CA PHE A 334 21.73 2.29 5.39
C PHE A 334 20.91 1.82 4.21
N LEU A 335 20.95 0.51 3.95
CA LEU A 335 20.05 -0.16 3.01
C LEU A 335 18.87 -0.73 3.80
N PRO A 336 17.62 -0.24 3.62
CA PRO A 336 16.52 -0.52 4.56
C PRO A 336 15.73 -1.81 4.26
N TYR A 337 16.30 -2.77 3.55
CA TYR A 337 15.60 -3.98 3.09
C TYR A 337 15.50 -5.03 4.21
N LEU A 338 14.70 -4.73 5.26
CA LEU A 338 14.59 -5.57 6.45
C LEU A 338 13.49 -6.63 6.38
N SER A 339 12.63 -6.59 5.35
CA SER A 339 11.58 -7.59 5.19
C SER A 339 12.17 -8.99 4.96
N PRO A 340 11.70 -10.02 5.69
CA PRO A 340 12.11 -11.42 5.41
C PRO A 340 11.80 -11.87 3.98
N ALA A 341 10.80 -11.26 3.33
CA ALA A 341 10.44 -11.51 1.94
C ALA A 341 11.30 -10.77 0.91
N GLY A 342 12.31 -10.00 1.35
CA GLY A 342 13.16 -9.20 0.49
C GLY A 342 12.55 -7.87 0.09
N GLU A 343 12.59 -7.54 -1.20
CA GLU A 343 11.98 -6.34 -1.77
C GLU A 343 11.28 -6.66 -3.11
N ARG A 344 10.23 -5.90 -3.43
CA ARG A 344 9.42 -6.05 -4.66
C ARG A 344 9.29 -4.78 -5.50
N ALA A 345 9.67 -3.63 -4.95
CA ALA A 345 9.63 -2.34 -5.63
C ALA A 345 10.69 -1.40 -5.06
N PRO A 346 11.39 -0.61 -5.90
CA PRO A 346 11.31 -0.55 -7.35
C PRO A 346 12.10 -1.63 -8.09
N PHE A 347 12.55 -2.67 -7.42
CA PHE A 347 13.16 -3.87 -8.00
C PHE A 347 12.65 -5.12 -7.26
N LEU A 348 12.69 -6.27 -7.91
CA LEU A 348 12.32 -7.55 -7.31
C LEU A 348 13.58 -8.33 -6.91
N ASP A 349 13.79 -8.54 -5.62
CA ASP A 349 14.75 -9.51 -5.11
C ASP A 349 14.30 -10.08 -3.75
N PRO A 350 13.81 -11.31 -3.68
CA PRO A 350 13.38 -11.95 -2.43
C PRO A 350 14.53 -12.18 -1.45
N ARG A 351 15.79 -12.06 -1.90
CA ARG A 351 16.99 -12.20 -1.07
C ARG A 351 17.48 -10.86 -0.50
N ALA A 352 16.89 -9.72 -0.90
CA ALA A 352 17.29 -8.41 -0.41
C ALA A 352 17.31 -8.36 1.12
N ARG A 353 18.40 -7.83 1.68
CA ARG A 353 18.60 -7.69 3.13
C ARG A 353 19.17 -6.32 3.47
N GLY A 354 18.77 -5.81 4.65
CA GLY A 354 19.27 -4.55 5.16
C GLY A 354 20.70 -4.62 5.67
N SER A 355 21.42 -3.50 5.56
CA SER A 355 22.80 -3.39 6.01
C SER A 355 23.19 -1.94 6.29
N PHE A 356 24.16 -1.76 7.21
CA PHE A 356 24.87 -0.49 7.41
C PHE A 356 26.25 -0.57 6.77
N TRP A 357 26.63 0.49 6.06
CA TRP A 357 27.93 0.60 5.39
C TRP A 357 28.66 1.87 5.84
N GLY A 358 29.98 1.78 6.02
CA GLY A 358 30.79 2.94 6.45
C GLY A 358 30.82 3.16 7.96
N LEU A 359 30.39 2.19 8.78
CA LEU A 359 30.40 2.33 10.24
C LEU A 359 31.82 2.47 10.79
N SER A 360 32.01 3.43 11.71
CA SER A 360 33.24 3.67 12.45
C SER A 360 32.96 3.88 13.95
N LEU A 361 34.03 3.95 14.77
CA LEU A 361 33.91 4.20 16.21
C LEU A 361 33.40 5.61 16.57
N GLU A 362 33.36 6.51 15.58
CA GLU A 362 32.89 7.88 15.77
C GLU A 362 31.36 8.02 15.63
N HIS A 363 30.72 7.02 15.04
CA HIS A 363 29.29 7.07 14.86
C HIS A 363 28.54 6.80 16.17
N THR A 364 27.54 7.62 16.39
CA THR A 364 26.64 7.52 17.55
C THR A 364 25.33 6.83 17.18
N ARG A 365 24.49 6.55 18.15
CA ARG A 365 23.14 6.05 17.87
C ARG A 365 22.28 7.05 17.10
N ALA A 366 22.55 8.35 17.21
CA ALA A 366 21.88 9.40 16.45
C ALA A 366 22.25 9.33 14.96
N ASP A 367 23.51 9.02 14.64
CA ASP A 367 23.95 8.83 13.26
C ASP A 367 23.33 7.56 12.65
N LEU A 368 23.20 6.48 13.43
CA LEU A 368 22.47 5.28 13.02
C LEU A 368 20.99 5.60 12.75
N ALA A 369 20.34 6.36 13.62
CA ALA A 369 18.96 6.80 13.44
C ALA A 369 18.82 7.67 12.18
N ARG A 370 19.74 8.61 11.96
CA ARG A 370 19.76 9.47 10.79
C ARG A 370 19.92 8.67 9.50
N ALA A 371 20.84 7.71 9.44
CA ALA A 371 21.05 6.85 8.29
C ALA A 371 19.77 6.06 7.93
N VAL A 372 18.95 5.69 8.92
CA VAL A 372 17.68 5.00 8.66
C VAL A 372 16.69 5.94 7.93
N PHE A 373 16.55 7.20 8.36
CA PHE A 373 15.70 8.17 7.67
C PHE A 373 16.22 8.52 6.28
N ASP A 374 17.54 8.71 6.15
CA ASP A 374 18.19 8.96 4.84
C ASP A 374 17.95 7.77 3.90
N GLY A 375 18.16 6.52 4.34
CA GLY A 375 17.96 5.32 3.55
C GLY A 375 16.53 5.13 3.07
N LEU A 376 15.53 5.35 3.93
CA LEU A 376 14.11 5.30 3.55
C LEU A 376 13.76 6.40 2.53
N SER A 377 14.31 7.60 2.68
CA SER A 377 14.11 8.70 1.75
C SER A 377 14.74 8.42 0.39
N LEU A 378 15.90 7.74 0.36
CA LEU A 378 16.54 7.29 -0.88
C LEU A 378 15.77 6.17 -1.58
N VAL A 379 15.10 5.27 -0.86
CA VAL A 379 14.17 4.28 -1.47
C VAL A 379 12.98 4.98 -2.11
N LEU A 380 12.45 6.04 -1.49
CA LEU A 380 11.40 6.84 -2.08
C LEU A 380 11.89 7.52 -3.38
N ARG A 381 13.07 8.17 -3.36
CA ARG A 381 13.72 8.71 -4.56
C ARG A 381 13.89 7.64 -5.65
N ASP A 382 14.32 6.44 -5.28
CA ASP A 382 14.50 5.30 -6.20
C ASP A 382 13.17 4.94 -6.91
N SER A 383 12.06 4.96 -6.20
CA SER A 383 10.72 4.75 -6.76
C SER A 383 10.32 5.85 -7.75
N LEU A 384 10.65 7.12 -7.45
CA LEU A 384 10.40 8.23 -8.38
C LEU A 384 11.25 8.08 -9.65
N VAL A 385 12.53 7.75 -9.51
CA VAL A 385 13.44 7.52 -10.65
C VAL A 385 12.97 6.33 -11.49
N ALA A 386 12.59 5.22 -10.85
CA ALA A 386 12.09 4.04 -11.53
C ALA A 386 10.77 4.28 -12.29
N SER A 387 9.99 5.28 -11.90
CA SER A 387 8.77 5.68 -12.61
C SER A 387 9.05 6.27 -14.00
N ARG A 388 10.28 6.76 -14.24
CA ARG A 388 10.67 7.45 -15.48
C ARG A 388 9.75 8.62 -15.85
N THR A 389 9.18 9.25 -14.83
CA THR A 389 8.29 10.41 -14.98
C THR A 389 8.93 11.61 -14.29
N ALA A 390 8.96 12.74 -14.97
CA ALA A 390 9.34 13.99 -14.33
C ALA A 390 8.26 14.35 -13.29
N VAL A 391 8.58 14.14 -12.02
CA VAL A 391 7.68 14.47 -10.89
C VAL A 391 7.93 15.92 -10.51
N THR A 392 6.86 16.71 -10.47
CA THR A 392 6.91 18.14 -10.15
C THR A 392 6.38 18.47 -8.76
N GLU A 393 5.67 17.53 -8.14
CA GLU A 393 5.02 17.69 -6.85
C GLU A 393 4.81 16.34 -6.18
N LEU A 394 5.14 16.24 -4.89
CA LEU A 394 5.00 15.01 -4.11
C LEU A 394 4.11 15.25 -2.89
N ARG A 395 2.99 14.56 -2.81
CA ARG A 395 2.12 14.56 -1.63
C ARG A 395 2.54 13.46 -0.67
N LEU A 396 2.71 13.82 0.59
CA LEU A 396 3.07 12.88 1.65
C LEU A 396 1.86 12.61 2.54
N CYS A 397 1.58 11.34 2.79
CA CYS A 397 0.48 10.87 3.63
C CYS A 397 0.88 9.68 4.49
N GLY A 398 -0.05 9.21 5.34
CA GLY A 398 0.24 8.18 6.34
C GLY A 398 0.90 8.72 7.59
N GLY A 399 1.16 7.81 8.55
CA GLY A 399 1.67 8.17 9.87
C GLY A 399 3.05 8.85 9.87
N GLY A 400 3.93 8.46 8.96
CA GLY A 400 5.25 9.04 8.80
C GLY A 400 5.24 10.51 8.38
N ALA A 401 4.21 10.96 7.66
CA ALA A 401 4.06 12.36 7.25
C ALA A 401 3.77 13.31 8.43
N ASN A 402 3.62 12.81 9.66
CA ASN A 402 3.52 13.65 10.86
C ASN A 402 4.86 14.24 11.31
N SER A 403 6.02 13.67 10.90
CA SER A 403 7.32 14.29 11.13
C SER A 403 7.60 15.34 10.06
N ALA A 404 7.65 16.61 10.48
CA ALA A 404 7.98 17.73 9.60
C ALA A 404 9.42 17.65 9.09
N GLU A 405 10.33 17.18 9.92
CA GLU A 405 11.74 17.00 9.62
C GLU A 405 11.94 15.92 8.54
N TRP A 406 11.20 14.80 8.65
CA TRP A 406 11.27 13.77 7.63
C TRP A 406 10.64 14.24 6.31
N CYS A 407 9.53 14.98 6.36
CA CYS A 407 8.94 15.58 5.15
C CYS A 407 9.90 16.54 4.45
N SER A 408 10.63 17.37 5.21
CA SER A 408 11.68 18.25 4.68
C SER A 408 12.85 17.45 4.10
N LEU A 409 13.31 16.41 4.80
CA LEU A 409 14.34 15.51 4.28
C LEU A 409 13.92 14.85 2.96
N ILE A 410 12.67 14.40 2.85
CA ILE A 410 12.16 13.81 1.60
C ILE A 410 12.20 14.83 0.47
N ALA A 411 11.84 16.11 0.71
CA ALA A 411 11.98 17.16 -0.30
C ALA A 411 13.44 17.30 -0.77
N ASP A 412 14.37 17.40 0.16
CA ASP A 412 15.81 17.50 -0.14
C ASP A 412 16.32 16.25 -0.87
N ALA A 413 15.98 15.06 -0.38
CA ALA A 413 16.45 13.79 -0.93
C ALA A 413 15.91 13.52 -2.33
N THR A 414 14.71 13.95 -2.64
CA THR A 414 14.08 13.74 -3.96
C THR A 414 14.34 14.89 -4.94
N GLY A 415 14.62 16.09 -4.41
CA GLY A 415 14.69 17.33 -5.21
C GLY A 415 13.31 17.79 -5.69
N VAL A 416 12.23 17.30 -5.08
CA VAL A 416 10.84 17.60 -5.45
C VAL A 416 10.13 18.30 -4.30
N PRO A 417 9.40 19.41 -4.56
CA PRO A 417 8.55 20.01 -3.54
C PRO A 417 7.58 19.01 -2.93
N THR A 418 7.52 18.95 -1.60
CA THR A 418 6.63 18.05 -0.88
C THR A 418 5.52 18.82 -0.18
N ALA A 419 4.35 18.21 -0.01
CA ALA A 419 3.26 18.80 0.74
C ALA A 419 2.42 17.73 1.45
N ARG A 420 1.78 18.14 2.56
CA ARG A 420 0.87 17.31 3.33
C ARG A 420 -0.53 17.89 3.36
N SER A 421 -1.54 17.04 3.14
CA SER A 421 -2.95 17.41 3.28
C SER A 421 -3.31 17.78 4.74
N GLY A 422 -4.33 18.62 4.88
CA GLY A 422 -5.00 18.88 6.15
C GLY A 422 -5.98 17.80 6.56
N ASP A 423 -6.45 16.99 5.61
CA ASP A 423 -7.40 15.89 5.86
C ASP A 423 -6.67 14.68 6.48
N THR A 424 -7.40 13.91 7.30
CA THR A 424 -6.83 12.75 8.01
C THR A 424 -7.14 11.43 7.32
N GLU A 425 -8.33 11.32 6.68
CA GLU A 425 -8.84 10.09 6.07
C GLU A 425 -8.81 10.20 4.53
N LEU A 426 -7.60 10.17 3.97
CA LEU A 426 -7.39 10.44 2.54
C LEU A 426 -8.02 9.39 1.61
N GLY A 427 -8.09 8.11 2.01
CA GLY A 427 -8.82 7.09 1.25
C GLY A 427 -10.30 7.44 1.13
N ALA A 428 -10.96 7.74 2.26
CA ALA A 428 -12.34 8.18 2.29
C ALA A 428 -12.55 9.53 1.57
N LYS A 429 -11.57 10.46 1.67
CA LYS A 429 -11.59 11.74 0.93
C LYS A 429 -11.56 11.51 -0.58
N GLY A 430 -10.72 10.61 -1.06
CA GLY A 430 -10.66 10.26 -2.49
C GLY A 430 -11.94 9.59 -2.99
N ALA A 431 -12.54 8.74 -2.15
CA ALA A 431 -13.86 8.18 -2.42
C ALA A 431 -14.95 9.28 -2.48
N PHE A 432 -14.95 10.23 -1.54
CA PHE A 432 -15.81 11.40 -1.55
C PHE A 432 -15.67 12.20 -2.85
N LEU A 433 -14.46 12.57 -3.26
CA LEU A 433 -14.21 13.31 -4.50
C LEU A 433 -14.71 12.54 -5.72
N THR A 434 -14.47 11.23 -5.75
CA THR A 434 -14.95 10.36 -6.83
C THR A 434 -16.48 10.32 -6.87
N GLY A 435 -17.12 10.22 -5.72
CA GLY A 435 -18.58 10.26 -5.60
C GLY A 435 -19.18 11.53 -6.16
N LEU A 436 -18.60 12.70 -5.84
CA LEU A 436 -19.07 13.99 -6.35
C LEU A 436 -18.96 14.09 -7.87
N VAL A 437 -17.87 13.59 -8.43
CA VAL A 437 -17.64 13.63 -9.90
C VAL A 437 -18.62 12.69 -10.62
N LEU A 438 -18.75 11.44 -10.17
CA LEU A 438 -19.59 10.46 -10.85
C LEU A 438 -21.09 10.72 -10.66
N SER A 439 -21.50 11.36 -9.57
CA SER A 439 -22.88 11.82 -9.38
C SER A 439 -23.21 13.11 -10.15
N GLY A 440 -22.23 13.75 -10.78
CA GLY A 440 -22.40 15.02 -11.49
C GLY A 440 -22.45 16.26 -10.60
N ALA A 441 -22.19 16.13 -9.29
CA ALA A 441 -22.10 17.27 -8.36
C ALA A 441 -20.83 18.11 -8.61
N GLU A 442 -19.77 17.50 -9.14
CA GLU A 442 -18.57 18.18 -9.63
C GLU A 442 -18.28 17.79 -11.09
N SER A 443 -17.75 18.73 -11.85
CA SER A 443 -17.56 18.58 -13.30
C SER A 443 -16.36 17.70 -13.66
N SER A 444 -15.37 17.58 -12.77
CA SER A 444 -14.14 16.83 -13.00
C SER A 444 -13.39 16.57 -11.70
N MET A 445 -12.50 15.56 -11.71
CA MET A 445 -11.61 15.28 -10.59
C MET A 445 -10.65 16.44 -10.30
N HIS A 446 -10.22 17.18 -11.32
CA HIS A 446 -9.40 18.38 -11.15
C HIS A 446 -10.16 19.47 -10.39
N SER A 447 -11.41 19.78 -10.79
CA SER A 447 -12.27 20.74 -10.10
C SER A 447 -12.55 20.32 -8.64
N ALA A 448 -12.90 19.05 -8.44
CA ALA A 448 -13.15 18.51 -7.11
C ALA A 448 -11.91 18.61 -6.20
N ALA A 449 -10.74 18.21 -6.69
CA ALA A 449 -9.48 18.30 -5.92
C ALA A 449 -9.13 19.76 -5.59
N ALA A 450 -9.24 20.68 -6.56
CA ALA A 450 -8.95 22.09 -6.35
C ALA A 450 -9.87 22.74 -5.29
N LYS A 451 -11.13 22.30 -5.21
CA LYS A 451 -12.12 22.85 -4.29
C LYS A 451 -12.04 22.26 -2.88
N TYR A 452 -11.82 20.95 -2.75
CA TYR A 452 -12.01 20.22 -1.51
C TYR A 452 -10.72 19.71 -0.86
N VAL A 453 -9.59 19.69 -1.56
CA VAL A 453 -8.30 19.27 -0.98
C VAL A 453 -7.51 20.49 -0.53
N ARG A 454 -7.16 20.54 0.75
CA ARG A 454 -6.43 21.66 1.34
C ARG A 454 -5.07 21.18 1.83
N MET A 455 -4.00 21.84 1.40
CA MET A 455 -2.65 21.58 1.91
C MET A 455 -2.45 22.29 3.24
N ARG A 456 -1.96 21.55 4.24
CA ARG A 456 -1.64 22.09 5.56
C ARG A 456 -0.26 22.69 5.62
N THR A 457 0.72 22.00 5.03
CA THR A 457 2.15 22.36 5.08
C THR A 457 2.83 21.90 3.81
N SER A 458 3.78 22.69 3.32
CA SER A 458 4.65 22.35 2.19
C SER A 458 6.12 22.59 2.56
N TRP A 459 7.02 21.89 1.88
CA TRP A 459 8.47 22.01 2.02
C TRP A 459 9.09 22.09 0.63
N GLU A 460 9.88 23.12 0.41
CA GLU A 460 10.69 23.27 -0.80
C GLU A 460 12.04 22.57 -0.59
N PRO A 461 12.57 21.89 -1.62
CA PRO A 461 13.90 21.30 -1.55
C PRO A 461 14.96 22.40 -1.47
N ASP A 462 15.90 22.26 -0.53
CA ASP A 462 17.08 23.12 -0.48
C ASP A 462 18.07 22.71 -1.60
N PRO A 463 18.52 23.62 -2.44
CA PRO A 463 19.35 23.26 -3.60
C PRO A 463 20.69 22.60 -3.24
N GLU A 464 21.36 23.03 -2.17
CA GLU A 464 22.64 22.47 -1.75
C GLU A 464 22.46 21.08 -1.16
N ARG A 465 21.44 20.90 -0.29
CA ARG A 465 21.11 19.59 0.26
C ARG A 465 20.62 18.63 -0.82
N SER A 466 19.83 19.11 -1.77
CA SER A 466 19.36 18.27 -2.89
C SER A 466 20.52 17.78 -3.78
N ALA A 467 21.50 18.62 -4.04
CA ALA A 467 22.72 18.22 -4.74
C ALA A 467 23.50 17.16 -3.94
N TYR A 468 23.66 17.37 -2.63
CA TYR A 468 24.28 16.39 -1.73
C TYR A 468 23.56 15.04 -1.75
N TYR A 469 22.22 15.04 -1.63
CA TYR A 469 21.44 13.81 -1.68
C TYR A 469 21.41 13.16 -3.06
N ALA A 470 21.64 13.92 -4.13
CA ALA A 470 21.82 13.34 -5.46
C ALA A 470 23.10 12.48 -5.52
N ASP A 471 24.21 13.00 -4.98
CA ASP A 471 25.47 12.25 -4.90
C ASP A 471 25.36 11.05 -3.93
N LEU A 472 24.64 11.24 -2.82
CA LEU A 472 24.40 10.16 -1.86
C LEU A 472 23.53 9.03 -2.45
N TYR A 473 22.60 9.36 -3.34
CA TYR A 473 21.78 8.38 -4.05
C TYR A 473 22.62 7.51 -5.00
N GLU A 474 23.59 8.07 -5.72
CA GLU A 474 24.50 7.28 -6.56
C GLU A 474 25.35 6.30 -5.71
N GLN A 475 25.77 6.74 -4.52
CA GLN A 475 26.46 5.86 -3.58
C GLN A 475 25.52 4.77 -3.06
N PHE A 476 24.27 5.11 -2.74
CA PHE A 476 23.24 4.15 -2.33
C PHE A 476 23.03 3.06 -3.38
N LEU A 477 22.93 3.43 -4.66
CA LEU A 477 22.82 2.47 -5.77
C LEU A 477 24.06 1.57 -5.87
N THR A 478 25.24 2.14 -5.67
CA THR A 478 26.51 1.38 -5.66
C THR A 478 26.52 0.33 -4.55
N TRP A 479 26.20 0.72 -3.31
CA TRP A 479 26.15 -0.20 -2.16
C TRP A 479 25.05 -1.26 -2.33
N ARG A 480 23.89 -0.87 -2.86
CA ARG A 480 22.83 -1.82 -3.21
C ARG A 480 23.30 -2.88 -4.21
N THR A 481 24.00 -2.46 -5.26
CA THR A 481 24.54 -3.37 -6.28
C THR A 481 25.57 -4.32 -5.67
N LEU A 482 26.51 -3.81 -4.90
CA LEU A 482 27.52 -4.64 -4.21
C LEU A 482 26.89 -5.64 -3.23
N ALA A 483 25.86 -5.24 -2.48
CA ALA A 483 25.13 -6.12 -1.58
C ALA A 483 24.38 -7.22 -2.35
N ARG A 484 23.76 -6.87 -3.48
CA ARG A 484 23.07 -7.81 -4.38
C ARG A 484 24.05 -8.83 -4.98
N ASP A 485 25.20 -8.37 -5.48
CA ASP A 485 26.24 -9.21 -6.07
C ASP A 485 26.89 -10.14 -5.03
N ALA A 486 27.02 -9.67 -3.80
CA ALA A 486 27.43 -10.48 -2.65
C ALA A 486 26.32 -11.44 -2.14
N GLY A 487 25.18 -11.52 -2.85
CA GLY A 487 24.05 -12.38 -2.49
C GLY A 487 23.30 -11.90 -1.25
N TRP A 488 23.33 -10.58 -0.93
CA TRP A 488 22.76 -9.95 0.26
C TRP A 488 23.19 -10.65 1.57
N THR A 489 24.46 -11.07 1.63
CA THR A 489 25.07 -11.88 2.69
C THR A 489 24.22 -13.10 3.06
N ALA A 490 24.67 -14.27 2.64
CA ALA A 490 23.96 -15.53 2.80
C ALA A 490 23.24 -15.61 4.14
N ALA A 491 22.01 -16.10 4.09
CA ALA A 491 21.31 -16.51 5.30
C ALA A 491 22.31 -17.27 6.17
N ALA A 492 22.56 -16.79 7.40
CA ALA A 492 23.49 -17.45 8.29
C ALA A 492 23.18 -18.94 8.28
N THR A 493 24.13 -19.76 7.90
CA THR A 493 23.96 -21.22 7.96
C THR A 493 23.40 -21.51 9.34
N PRO A 494 22.25 -22.15 9.47
CA PRO A 494 21.70 -22.44 10.78
C PRO A 494 22.80 -23.11 11.62
N LEU A 495 23.08 -22.57 12.80
CA LEU A 495 24.03 -23.19 13.71
C LEU A 495 23.60 -24.65 13.88
N PRO A 496 24.51 -25.63 13.68
CA PRO A 496 24.16 -27.03 13.88
C PRO A 496 23.59 -27.18 15.29
N ALA A 497 22.51 -27.94 15.41
CA ALA A 497 21.82 -28.19 16.67
C ALA A 497 22.72 -28.79 17.79
N SER A 498 23.96 -29.13 17.44
CA SER A 498 24.97 -29.70 18.32
C SER A 498 25.94 -28.69 18.97
N LEU A 499 25.79 -27.38 18.75
CA LEU A 499 26.61 -26.42 19.48
C LEU A 499 26.17 -26.38 20.95
N PRO A 500 27.10 -26.55 21.92
CA PRO A 500 26.76 -26.50 23.34
C PRO A 500 26.20 -25.12 23.71
N ALA A 501 25.28 -25.10 24.67
CA ALA A 501 24.73 -23.88 25.23
C ALA A 501 25.83 -22.87 25.61
N PRO A 502 25.61 -21.55 25.48
CA PRO A 502 26.61 -20.56 25.85
C PRO A 502 27.11 -20.84 27.28
N LEU A 503 28.41 -20.69 27.46
CA LEU A 503 29.05 -20.88 28.75
C LEU A 503 28.32 -20.05 29.82
N PRO A 504 28.04 -20.65 31.01
CA PRO A 504 27.41 -19.90 32.09
C PRO A 504 28.28 -18.69 32.45
N ALA A 505 27.61 -17.58 32.75
CA ALA A 505 28.28 -16.35 33.17
C ALA A 505 29.25 -16.65 34.31
N PRO A 506 30.45 -16.05 34.34
CA PRO A 506 31.42 -16.26 35.40
C PRO A 506 30.74 -15.97 36.76
N ARG A 507 30.80 -16.95 37.66
CA ARG A 507 30.32 -16.76 39.03
C ARG A 507 31.13 -15.63 39.68
N THR A 508 30.49 -14.56 40.06
CA THR A 508 31.10 -13.52 40.93
C THR A 508 31.59 -14.19 42.21
N ALA A 509 32.89 -14.06 42.50
CA ALA A 509 33.48 -14.55 43.73
C ALA A 509 32.76 -13.90 44.95
N PRO A 510 32.50 -14.67 46.01
CA PRO A 510 31.89 -14.10 47.22
C PRO A 510 32.83 -13.03 47.81
N GLN A 511 32.31 -11.83 48.05
CA GLN A 511 33.00 -10.78 48.79
C GLN A 511 33.31 -11.33 50.17
N GLN A 512 34.59 -11.50 50.46
CA GLN A 512 35.05 -11.80 51.81
C GLN A 512 34.69 -10.63 52.72
N GLY A 513 33.81 -10.89 53.69
CA GLY A 513 33.44 -9.94 54.70
C GLY A 513 34.64 -9.49 55.52
N ALA A 514 34.91 -8.19 55.56
CA ALA A 514 35.83 -7.59 56.48
C ALA A 514 35.25 -7.64 57.89
N HIS A 515 35.72 -8.60 58.71
CA HIS A 515 35.55 -8.52 60.13
C HIS A 515 36.46 -7.37 60.67
N ARG A 516 35.86 -6.31 61.19
CA ARG A 516 36.50 -5.38 62.04
C ARG A 516 36.36 -5.90 63.48
N ALA A 517 37.53 -6.03 64.16
CA ALA A 517 37.67 -6.07 65.62
C ALA A 517 37.59 -4.65 66.16
#